data_b963ee9407822008e4077098b475ff90
#
_entry.id   b963ee9407822008e4077098b475ff90
#
_cell.length_a   1.000
_cell.length_b   1.000
_cell.length_c   1.000
_cell.angle_alpha   90.00
_cell.angle_beta   90.00
_cell.angle_gamma   90.00
#
_symmetry.space_group_name_H-M   'P 1'
#
loop_
_entity.id
_entity.type
_entity.pdbx_description
1 polymer ?
#
loop_
_entity_poly.entity_id
_entity_poly.type
_entity_poly.pdbx_seq_one_letter_code
_entity_poly.pdbx_strand_id
1 'polypeptide(L)'
;MAFGLGGVSIGAGQAQAALFGLGFKSENDSSGISVGALNYQIPDLPRWYFSGFFYQSDMPNYRYFVSDSPGFATRSNDSTPQFNTLGLNDLVARIQARWILPIGAGKNEGFRLSKRVVLPEQSQPRISLHPQQSGVSSIRFEWEQHQRDFLESSGVTRSGSDVFRLRFDWDNTGSRLIPNSGGRARFASHWGRNHAGGGQWRLYESALSGFIGLPTSQRWARQQVLALNLHATVTPTWDSFTEQNRPPEYLGARLGGLMRLRGYRGSRFYDQSSWAYSAEYRLIPAWQPLAKVFNQLGYRVPWWQLAVFTDLGRVAPHFDISEFHRDMRSTAGMGLRILAEGLLIRIDFARSNEESATLVTIDQTF
;
A
#
# COMPACT_ATOMS: atom_id res chain seq x y z
N MET A 1 -24.30 6.00 3.38
CA MET A 1 -23.26 6.89 4.00
C MET A 1 -22.53 6.08 5.05
N ALA A 2 -21.22 6.22 5.23
CA ALA A 2 -20.49 5.53 6.30
C ALA A 2 -20.06 6.57 7.33
N PHE A 3 -20.24 6.26 8.61
CA PHE A 3 -19.77 7.10 9.72
C PHE A 3 -18.57 6.41 10.36
N GLY A 4 -17.47 7.14 10.46
CA GLY A 4 -16.28 6.66 11.15
C GLY A 4 -15.92 7.60 12.30
N LEU A 5 -15.51 7.02 13.42
CA LEU A 5 -14.93 7.74 14.55
C LEU A 5 -13.54 7.20 14.80
N GLY A 6 -12.57 8.09 14.98
CA GLY A 6 -11.23 7.63 15.25
C GLY A 6 -10.31 8.73 15.72
N GLY A 7 -9.18 8.33 16.26
CA GLY A 7 -8.13 9.22 16.69
C GLY A 7 -6.77 8.72 16.28
N VAL A 8 -5.88 9.65 15.93
CA VAL A 8 -4.48 9.38 15.64
C VAL A 8 -3.63 10.28 16.51
N SER A 9 -2.76 9.69 17.32
CA SER A 9 -1.74 10.42 18.08
C SER A 9 -0.38 10.20 17.43
N ILE A 10 0.12 11.24 16.74
CA ILE A 10 1.46 11.22 16.15
C ILE A 10 2.46 11.69 17.20
N GLY A 11 3.57 10.98 17.31
CA GLY A 11 4.62 11.28 18.28
C GLY A 11 4.31 10.91 19.71
N ALA A 12 3.43 9.91 19.93
CA ALA A 12 3.04 9.35 21.22
C ALA A 12 4.26 8.98 22.12
N GLY A 13 4.85 9.96 22.78
CA GLY A 13 6.09 9.84 23.57
C GLY A 13 7.39 9.78 22.77
N GLN A 14 7.36 9.49 21.48
CA GLN A 14 8.52 9.38 20.59
C GLN A 14 8.21 9.99 19.22
N ALA A 15 9.14 10.81 18.69
CA ALA A 15 8.91 11.58 17.45
C ALA A 15 8.50 10.76 16.23
N GLN A 16 8.93 9.50 16.15
CA GLN A 16 8.65 8.56 15.06
C GLN A 16 7.45 7.65 15.34
N ALA A 17 6.91 7.64 16.56
CA ALA A 17 5.83 6.74 16.96
C ALA A 17 4.45 7.33 16.62
N ALA A 18 3.50 6.46 16.38
CA ALA A 18 2.09 6.84 16.27
C ALA A 18 1.19 5.78 16.92
N LEU A 19 0.13 6.23 17.56
CA LEU A 19 -0.98 5.41 18.02
C LEU A 19 -2.22 5.79 17.23
N PHE A 20 -3.03 4.83 16.89
CA PHE A 20 -4.32 5.12 16.27
C PHE A 20 -5.40 4.12 16.70
N GLY A 21 -6.62 4.58 16.69
CA GLY A 21 -7.83 3.80 16.84
C GLY A 21 -8.90 4.36 15.91
N LEU A 22 -9.50 3.52 15.09
CA LEU A 22 -10.54 3.89 14.13
C LEU A 22 -11.69 2.88 14.25
N GLY A 23 -12.92 3.39 14.26
CA GLY A 23 -14.13 2.59 14.14
C GLY A 23 -14.99 3.16 13.03
N PHE A 24 -15.71 2.32 12.31
CA PHE A 24 -16.69 2.74 11.32
C PHE A 24 -17.97 1.93 11.39
N LYS A 25 -19.07 2.56 10.98
CA LYS A 25 -20.35 1.92 10.71
C LYS A 25 -20.97 2.57 9.48
N SER A 26 -21.59 1.77 8.61
CA SER A 26 -22.23 2.25 7.39
C SER A 26 -23.72 1.90 7.36
N GLU A 27 -24.49 2.56 6.49
CA GLU A 27 -25.92 2.34 6.32
C GLU A 27 -26.28 0.92 5.83
N ASN A 28 -25.33 0.21 5.22
CA ASN A 28 -25.50 -1.18 4.81
C ASN A 28 -25.09 -2.18 5.90
N ASP A 29 -25.10 -1.74 7.16
CA ASP A 29 -24.73 -2.49 8.36
C ASP A 29 -23.28 -3.00 8.41
N SER A 30 -22.42 -2.57 7.49
CA SER A 30 -20.99 -2.85 7.61
C SER A 30 -20.39 -2.07 8.76
N SER A 31 -19.60 -2.73 9.58
CA SER A 31 -18.90 -2.12 10.72
C SER A 31 -17.48 -2.68 10.88
N GLY A 32 -16.63 -1.97 11.59
CA GLY A 32 -15.30 -2.47 11.89
C GLY A 32 -14.52 -1.55 12.81
N ILE A 33 -13.47 -2.13 13.37
CA ILE A 33 -12.51 -1.44 14.22
C ILE A 33 -11.09 -1.73 13.75
N SER A 34 -10.20 -0.75 13.92
CA SER A 34 -8.77 -0.96 13.78
C SER A 34 -8.04 -0.19 14.86
N VAL A 35 -7.04 -0.83 15.44
CA VAL A 35 -6.15 -0.20 16.43
C VAL A 35 -4.71 -0.55 16.09
N GLY A 36 -3.80 0.35 16.38
CA GLY A 36 -2.40 0.08 16.12
C GLY A 36 -1.44 1.03 16.81
N ALA A 37 -0.23 0.51 17.00
CA ALA A 37 0.94 1.22 17.47
C ALA A 37 2.03 1.09 16.42
N LEU A 38 2.63 2.19 15.98
CA LEU A 38 3.59 2.21 14.89
C LEU A 38 4.93 2.77 15.33
N ASN A 39 6.01 2.13 14.90
CA ASN A 39 7.39 2.59 15.00
C ASN A 39 7.86 2.95 16.44
N TYR A 40 7.40 2.21 17.44
CA TYR A 40 7.92 2.34 18.80
C TYR A 40 9.34 1.79 18.91
N GLN A 41 10.21 2.55 19.56
CA GLN A 41 11.59 2.18 19.84
C GLN A 41 11.74 1.81 21.32
N ILE A 42 12.39 0.68 21.59
CA ILE A 42 12.79 0.30 22.95
C ILE A 42 14.10 1.04 23.27
N PRO A 43 14.24 1.66 24.45
CA PRO A 43 15.41 2.49 24.80
C PRO A 43 16.77 1.83 24.55
N ASP A 44 16.92 0.57 24.92
CA ASP A 44 18.19 -0.16 24.80
C ASP A 44 18.41 -0.78 23.40
N LEU A 45 17.47 -0.58 22.48
CA LEU A 45 17.51 -1.11 21.10
C LEU A 45 17.41 0.02 20.06
N PRO A 46 18.38 0.92 19.95
CA PRO A 46 18.26 2.19 19.22
C PRO A 46 18.03 2.05 17.70
N ARG A 47 18.22 0.86 17.14
CA ARG A 47 18.00 0.57 15.71
C ARG A 47 16.76 -0.24 15.43
N TRP A 48 16.03 -0.65 16.47
CA TRP A 48 14.83 -1.48 16.37
C TRP A 48 13.57 -0.66 16.59
N TYR A 49 12.60 -0.86 15.73
CA TYR A 49 11.29 -0.22 15.79
C TYR A 49 10.21 -1.27 15.70
N PHE A 50 9.28 -1.23 16.63
CA PHE A 50 8.21 -2.21 16.76
C PHE A 50 6.88 -1.60 16.37
N SER A 51 6.02 -2.40 15.76
CA SER A 51 4.67 -2.01 15.40
C SER A 51 3.72 -3.16 15.64
N GLY A 52 2.49 -2.85 16.04
CA GLY A 52 1.40 -3.79 16.16
C GLY A 52 0.14 -3.21 15.51
N PHE A 53 -0.66 -4.06 14.90
CA PHE A 53 -1.90 -3.69 14.24
C PHE A 53 -2.94 -4.78 14.43
N PHE A 54 -4.15 -4.36 14.76
CA PHE A 54 -5.32 -5.22 14.81
C PHE A 54 -6.45 -4.57 14.02
N TYR A 55 -7.15 -5.38 13.24
CA TYR A 55 -8.32 -4.98 12.47
C TYR A 55 -9.37 -6.08 12.53
N GLN A 56 -10.63 -5.70 12.73
CA GLN A 56 -11.77 -6.59 12.62
C GLN A 56 -12.91 -5.84 11.95
N SER A 57 -13.60 -6.50 11.02
CA SER A 57 -14.81 -5.94 10.41
C SER A 57 -15.84 -7.02 10.14
N ASP A 58 -17.10 -6.57 10.12
CA ASP A 58 -18.27 -7.31 9.66
C ASP A 58 -18.89 -6.54 8.49
N MET A 59 -19.02 -7.21 7.37
CA MET A 59 -19.50 -6.65 6.10
C MET A 59 -20.61 -7.54 5.54
N PRO A 60 -21.89 -7.34 5.90
CA PRO A 60 -23.01 -8.21 5.47
C PRO A 60 -23.21 -8.25 3.95
N ASN A 61 -22.80 -7.21 3.25
CA ASN A 61 -22.98 -7.05 1.80
C ASN A 61 -21.63 -6.91 1.08
N TYR A 62 -20.68 -7.80 1.37
CA TYR A 62 -19.38 -7.82 0.70
C TYR A 62 -19.52 -8.38 -0.71
N ARG A 63 -19.03 -7.62 -1.68
CA ARG A 63 -18.93 -8.07 -3.07
C ARG A 63 -17.61 -8.78 -3.31
N TYR A 64 -17.68 -10.04 -3.68
CA TYR A 64 -16.51 -10.80 -4.09
C TYR A 64 -16.65 -11.29 -5.54
N PHE A 65 -15.52 -11.46 -6.20
CA PHE A 65 -15.53 -12.00 -7.56
C PHE A 65 -15.86 -13.49 -7.53
N VAL A 66 -16.79 -13.89 -8.40
CA VAL A 66 -17.27 -15.27 -8.45
C VAL A 66 -16.16 -16.21 -8.89
N SER A 67 -16.06 -17.30 -8.19
CA SER A 67 -15.24 -18.45 -8.47
C SER A 67 -15.82 -19.66 -7.77
N ASP A 68 -15.35 -20.83 -8.11
CA ASP A 68 -15.81 -22.09 -7.53
C ASP A 68 -15.56 -22.21 -6.01
N SER A 69 -14.63 -21.38 -5.46
CA SER A 69 -14.36 -21.32 -4.02
C SER A 69 -13.94 -19.91 -3.60
N PRO A 70 -14.68 -19.24 -2.70
CA PRO A 70 -14.31 -17.94 -2.16
C PRO A 70 -12.91 -17.95 -1.54
N GLY A 71 -12.10 -16.95 -1.85
CA GLY A 71 -10.76 -16.78 -1.29
C GLY A 71 -9.63 -17.48 -2.03
N PHE A 72 -9.89 -18.34 -3.00
CA PHE A 72 -8.85 -19.11 -3.70
C PHE A 72 -8.92 -19.09 -5.23
N ALA A 73 -9.90 -18.47 -5.83
CA ALA A 73 -10.05 -18.46 -7.27
C ALA A 73 -9.04 -17.64 -8.02
N THR A 74 -8.53 -18.19 -9.10
CA THR A 74 -7.80 -17.44 -10.13
C THR A 74 -8.75 -16.51 -10.89
N ARG A 75 -8.24 -15.33 -11.22
CA ARG A 75 -8.90 -14.38 -12.13
C ARG A 75 -7.87 -13.82 -13.07
N SER A 76 -7.76 -14.44 -14.23
CA SER A 76 -6.83 -14.03 -15.28
C SER A 76 -7.17 -12.64 -15.82
N ASN A 77 -6.25 -12.08 -16.58
CA ASN A 77 -6.45 -10.81 -17.26
C ASN A 77 -7.68 -10.78 -18.17
N ASP A 78 -8.02 -11.92 -18.77
CA ASP A 78 -9.08 -12.04 -19.74
C ASP A 78 -10.43 -12.49 -19.11
N SER A 79 -10.44 -12.69 -17.79
CA SER A 79 -11.66 -13.08 -17.07
C SER A 79 -12.72 -11.98 -17.12
N THR A 80 -13.97 -12.39 -17.29
CA THR A 80 -15.14 -11.50 -17.20
C THR A 80 -15.39 -11.11 -15.74
N PRO A 81 -15.71 -9.84 -15.43
CA PRO A 81 -16.02 -9.43 -14.06
C PRO A 81 -17.40 -9.97 -13.66
N GLN A 82 -17.42 -11.09 -12.97
CA GLN A 82 -18.62 -11.60 -12.32
C GLN A 82 -18.45 -11.52 -10.82
N PHE A 83 -19.49 -11.11 -10.10
CA PHE A 83 -19.42 -11.01 -8.65
C PHE A 83 -20.75 -11.36 -8.00
N ASN A 84 -20.63 -11.94 -6.81
CA ASN A 84 -21.75 -12.19 -5.90
C ASN A 84 -21.62 -11.28 -4.66
N THR A 85 -22.69 -11.23 -3.89
CA THR A 85 -22.72 -10.54 -2.60
C THR A 85 -22.96 -11.56 -1.50
N LEU A 86 -22.13 -11.50 -0.45
CA LEU A 86 -22.26 -12.36 0.72
C LEU A 86 -21.78 -11.60 1.98
N GLY A 87 -21.99 -12.18 3.15
CA GLY A 87 -21.42 -11.65 4.37
C GLY A 87 -19.93 -12.01 4.47
N LEU A 88 -19.14 -11.08 5.01
CA LEU A 88 -17.73 -11.28 5.27
C LEU A 88 -17.35 -10.78 6.67
N ASN A 89 -16.78 -11.67 7.49
CA ASN A 89 -16.03 -11.29 8.68
C ASN A 89 -14.54 -11.31 8.33
N ASP A 90 -13.85 -10.19 8.52
CA ASP A 90 -12.43 -10.03 8.20
C ASP A 90 -11.66 -9.70 9.49
N LEU A 91 -10.62 -10.46 9.81
CA LEU A 91 -9.79 -10.28 10.99
C LEU A 91 -8.31 -10.30 10.59
N VAL A 92 -7.57 -9.27 11.00
CA VAL A 92 -6.13 -9.18 10.82
C VAL A 92 -5.46 -8.84 12.14
N ALA A 93 -4.50 -9.64 12.55
CA ALA A 93 -3.57 -9.33 13.63
C ALA A 93 -2.15 -9.36 13.08
N ARG A 94 -1.38 -8.29 13.32
CA ARG A 94 -0.02 -8.14 12.77
C ARG A 94 0.92 -7.57 13.80
N ILE A 95 2.11 -8.16 13.90
CA ILE A 95 3.23 -7.62 14.66
C ILE A 95 4.44 -7.49 13.74
N GLN A 96 5.27 -6.47 13.99
CA GLN A 96 6.40 -6.15 13.13
C GLN A 96 7.57 -5.63 13.96
N ALA A 97 8.77 -6.11 13.63
CA ALA A 97 10.04 -5.55 14.08
C ALA A 97 10.83 -5.07 12.86
N ARG A 98 11.32 -3.83 12.88
CA ARG A 98 12.17 -3.23 11.84
C ARG A 98 13.53 -2.92 12.40
N TRP A 99 14.58 -3.39 11.76
CA TRP A 99 15.96 -3.11 12.07
C TRP A 99 16.57 -2.16 11.02
N ILE A 100 17.07 -1.02 11.45
CA ILE A 100 17.79 -0.08 10.59
C ILE A 100 19.24 -0.53 10.46
N LEU A 101 19.65 -0.82 9.22
CA LEU A 101 21.02 -1.27 8.94
C LEU A 101 22.04 -0.13 9.15
N PRO A 102 23.23 -0.42 9.70
CA PRO A 102 24.28 0.56 9.90
C PRO A 102 25.07 0.86 8.60
N ILE A 103 24.36 1.07 7.49
CA ILE A 103 24.91 1.40 6.16
C ILE A 103 24.23 2.64 5.60
N GLY A 104 24.87 3.30 4.62
CA GLY A 104 24.36 4.52 4.03
C GLY A 104 24.06 5.60 5.09
N ALA A 105 22.96 6.30 4.95
CA ALA A 105 22.48 7.28 5.92
C ALA A 105 22.07 6.64 7.26
N GLY A 106 21.73 5.35 7.26
CA GLY A 106 21.40 4.59 8.47
C GLY A 106 22.55 4.45 9.47
N LYS A 107 23.79 4.79 9.10
CA LYS A 107 24.92 4.84 10.06
C LYS A 107 24.66 5.82 11.19
N ASN A 108 24.16 7.00 10.87
CA ASN A 108 24.00 8.13 11.77
C ASN A 108 22.54 8.50 12.06
N GLU A 109 21.61 8.00 11.24
CA GLU A 109 20.21 8.34 11.32
C GLU A 109 19.38 7.08 11.59
N GLY A 110 18.49 7.16 12.58
CA GLY A 110 17.43 6.19 12.76
C GLY A 110 16.29 6.45 11.78
N PHE A 111 15.27 5.59 11.79
CA PHE A 111 14.03 5.83 11.07
C PHE A 111 13.32 7.03 11.70
N ARG A 112 13.22 8.11 10.96
CA ARG A 112 12.44 9.29 11.36
C ARG A 112 11.19 9.35 10.48
N LEU A 113 10.02 9.37 11.09
CA LEU A 113 8.84 9.94 10.45
C LEU A 113 9.16 11.43 10.28
N SER A 114 9.31 11.88 9.03
CA SER A 114 9.65 13.27 8.77
C SER A 114 8.51 14.17 9.25
N LYS A 115 8.66 14.76 10.44
CA LYS A 115 7.76 15.82 10.94
C LYS A 115 7.97 17.16 10.22
N ARG A 116 9.10 17.33 9.51
CA ARG A 116 9.36 18.55 8.76
C ARG A 116 8.74 18.46 7.39
N VAL A 117 7.59 19.05 7.27
CA VAL A 117 6.91 19.31 6.02
C VAL A 117 7.41 20.63 5.44
N VAL A 118 8.71 20.79 5.39
CA VAL A 118 9.33 21.86 4.59
C VAL A 118 9.38 21.33 3.17
N LEU A 119 8.83 22.08 2.23
CA LEU A 119 9.01 21.78 0.81
C LEU A 119 10.51 21.76 0.54
N PRO A 120 11.07 20.70 -0.03
CA PRO A 120 12.49 20.63 -0.30
C PRO A 120 12.89 21.78 -1.23
N GLU A 121 13.99 22.42 -0.90
CA GLU A 121 14.60 23.41 -1.80
C GLU A 121 14.95 22.75 -3.14
N GLN A 122 14.81 23.51 -4.21
CA GLN A 122 15.14 23.06 -5.56
C GLN A 122 16.65 22.76 -5.62
N SER A 123 17.02 21.65 -6.14
CA SER A 123 18.37 21.12 -6.31
C SER A 123 18.87 20.28 -5.15
N GLN A 124 18.46 19.03 -5.16
CA GLN A 124 19.21 18.03 -4.41
C GLN A 124 20.42 17.58 -5.27
N PRO A 125 21.60 17.42 -4.62
CA PRO A 125 22.78 16.93 -5.32
C PRO A 125 22.54 15.54 -5.90
N ARG A 126 23.36 15.12 -6.85
CA ARG A 126 23.34 13.78 -7.43
C ARG A 126 23.28 12.72 -6.34
N ILE A 127 22.14 12.06 -6.19
CA ILE A 127 21.95 11.05 -5.16
C ILE A 127 22.54 9.74 -5.69
N SER A 128 23.49 9.15 -4.95
CA SER A 128 23.97 7.80 -5.24
C SER A 128 22.81 6.81 -5.09
N LEU A 129 22.61 5.95 -6.10
CA LEU A 129 21.64 4.85 -6.03
C LEU A 129 22.22 3.59 -5.36
N HIS A 130 23.37 3.72 -4.68
CA HIS A 130 24.02 2.59 -4.01
C HIS A 130 23.65 2.57 -2.51
N PRO A 131 23.01 1.49 -2.00
CA PRO A 131 22.50 1.41 -0.62
C PRO A 131 23.56 1.59 0.48
N GLN A 132 24.81 1.24 0.22
CA GLN A 132 25.91 1.44 1.17
C GLN A 132 26.39 2.89 1.28
N GLN A 133 26.10 3.72 0.26
CA GLN A 133 26.55 5.11 0.18
C GLN A 133 25.45 6.11 0.49
N SER A 134 24.19 5.75 0.25
CA SER A 134 23.07 6.68 0.40
C SER A 134 21.80 5.99 0.88
N GLY A 135 20.88 6.79 1.39
CA GLY A 135 19.57 6.33 1.85
C GLY A 135 19.62 5.50 3.12
N VAL A 136 18.46 5.17 3.61
CA VAL A 136 18.24 4.33 4.79
C VAL A 136 17.82 2.93 4.34
N SER A 137 18.62 1.93 4.72
CA SER A 137 18.30 0.52 4.52
C SER A 137 17.76 -0.11 5.79
N SER A 138 16.76 -0.96 5.69
CA SER A 138 16.19 -1.68 6.83
C SER A 138 15.76 -3.09 6.47
N ILE A 139 15.83 -3.98 7.46
CA ILE A 139 15.21 -5.30 7.42
C ILE A 139 13.98 -5.28 8.32
N ARG A 140 12.89 -5.86 7.84
CA ARG A 140 11.65 -5.95 8.57
C ARG A 140 11.23 -7.40 8.69
N PHE A 141 10.93 -7.80 9.90
CA PHE A 141 10.35 -9.06 10.28
C PHE A 141 8.89 -8.80 10.64
N GLU A 142 7.98 -9.54 10.05
CA GLU A 142 6.55 -9.37 10.28
C GLU A 142 5.88 -10.73 10.40
N TRP A 143 5.02 -10.87 11.38
CA TRP A 143 4.08 -11.96 11.48
C TRP A 143 2.66 -11.41 11.39
N GLU A 144 1.82 -12.07 10.60
CA GLU A 144 0.43 -11.71 10.39
C GLU A 144 -0.44 -12.95 10.45
N GLN A 145 -1.51 -12.87 11.22
CA GLN A 145 -2.65 -13.76 11.10
C GLN A 145 -3.76 -13.00 10.37
N HIS A 146 -4.25 -13.58 9.29
CA HIS A 146 -5.33 -13.02 8.50
C HIS A 146 -6.40 -14.09 8.30
N GLN A 147 -7.62 -13.82 8.74
CA GLN A 147 -8.76 -14.72 8.61
C GLN A 147 -9.94 -14.01 7.97
N ARG A 148 -10.58 -14.68 7.03
CA ARG A 148 -11.82 -14.28 6.40
C ARG A 148 -12.85 -15.40 6.49
N ASP A 149 -13.99 -15.10 7.07
CA ASP A 149 -15.14 -15.99 7.13
C ASP A 149 -16.20 -15.46 6.17
N PHE A 150 -16.43 -16.18 5.08
CA PHE A 150 -17.44 -15.88 4.08
C PHE A 150 -18.76 -16.54 4.50
N LEU A 151 -19.80 -15.71 4.69
CA LEU A 151 -21.11 -16.12 5.18
C LEU A 151 -22.05 -16.33 4.00
N GLU A 152 -22.28 -17.58 3.64
CA GLU A 152 -23.17 -17.99 2.56
C GLU A 152 -24.48 -18.56 3.15
N SER A 153 -25.52 -18.64 2.33
CA SER A 153 -26.79 -19.29 2.73
C SER A 153 -26.62 -20.78 3.08
N SER A 154 -25.59 -21.43 2.54
CA SER A 154 -25.23 -22.82 2.75
C SER A 154 -24.34 -23.06 3.99
N GLY A 155 -23.78 -21.98 4.58
CA GLY A 155 -22.88 -22.08 5.72
C GLY A 155 -21.77 -21.04 5.72
N VAL A 156 -20.69 -21.32 6.45
CA VAL A 156 -19.51 -20.47 6.56
C VAL A 156 -18.31 -21.10 5.88
N THR A 157 -17.81 -20.44 4.84
CA THR A 157 -16.54 -20.82 4.22
C THR A 157 -15.40 -20.01 4.87
N ARG A 158 -14.44 -20.69 5.48
CA ARG A 158 -13.29 -20.07 6.15
C ARG A 158 -12.08 -20.05 5.24
N SER A 159 -11.46 -18.88 5.14
CA SER A 159 -10.18 -18.68 4.46
C SER A 159 -9.26 -17.89 5.37
N GLY A 160 -8.12 -18.45 5.70
CA GLY A 160 -7.16 -17.78 6.57
C GLY A 160 -5.76 -18.33 6.40
N SER A 161 -4.78 -17.51 6.81
CA SER A 161 -3.37 -17.88 6.79
C SER A 161 -2.62 -17.20 7.92
N ASP A 162 -1.64 -17.95 8.47
CA ASP A 162 -0.53 -17.37 9.21
C ASP A 162 0.60 -17.08 8.24
N VAL A 163 1.14 -15.88 8.28
CA VAL A 163 2.16 -15.41 7.34
C VAL A 163 3.34 -14.82 8.08
N PHE A 164 4.52 -15.33 7.83
CA PHE A 164 5.77 -14.68 8.19
C PHE A 164 6.33 -13.95 6.96
N ARG A 165 6.78 -12.69 7.14
CA ARG A 165 7.40 -11.89 6.07
C ARG A 165 8.77 -11.40 6.50
N LEU A 166 9.74 -11.57 5.62
CA LEU A 166 11.04 -10.92 5.68
C LEU A 166 11.12 -9.91 4.56
N ARG A 167 11.36 -8.62 4.90
CA ARG A 167 11.39 -7.55 3.92
C ARG A 167 12.63 -6.69 4.07
N PHE A 168 13.30 -6.45 2.97
CA PHE A 168 14.33 -5.43 2.81
C PHE A 168 13.70 -4.20 2.19
N ASP A 169 13.91 -3.04 2.81
CA ASP A 169 13.52 -1.71 2.29
C ASP A 169 14.79 -0.83 2.21
N TRP A 170 14.94 -0.13 1.11
CA TRP A 170 15.90 0.94 0.92
C TRP A 170 15.18 2.18 0.40
N ASP A 171 15.48 3.34 1.00
CA ASP A 171 14.88 4.64 0.65
C ASP A 171 15.94 5.73 0.73
N ASN A 172 16.29 6.34 -0.42
CA ASN A 172 17.19 7.49 -0.46
C ASN A 172 16.49 8.78 -0.89
N THR A 173 15.17 8.81 -0.81
CA THR A 173 14.41 10.03 -1.07
C THR A 173 14.61 11.06 0.04
N GLY A 174 14.67 12.34 -0.32
CA GLY A 174 14.84 13.43 0.66
C GLY A 174 13.64 13.61 1.59
N SER A 175 12.47 13.17 1.17
CA SER A 175 11.24 13.18 1.97
C SER A 175 10.40 11.96 1.66
N ARG A 176 9.93 11.29 2.72
CA ARG A 176 9.05 10.13 2.53
C ARG A 176 7.67 10.50 1.98
N LEU A 177 7.10 11.61 2.43
CA LEU A 177 5.74 12.03 2.05
C LEU A 177 5.70 12.79 0.73
N ILE A 178 6.75 13.54 0.41
CA ILE A 178 6.86 14.38 -0.80
C ILE A 178 8.20 14.16 -1.50
N PRO A 179 8.52 12.93 -1.92
CA PRO A 179 9.77 12.68 -2.62
C PRO A 179 9.84 13.51 -3.90
N ASN A 180 10.95 14.21 -4.10
CA ASN A 180 11.22 14.99 -5.31
C ASN A 180 12.38 14.44 -6.13
N SER A 181 13.18 13.56 -5.54
CA SER A 181 14.31 12.89 -6.21
C SER A 181 14.66 11.61 -5.49
N GLY A 182 15.48 10.77 -6.12
CA GLY A 182 15.96 9.52 -5.55
C GLY A 182 15.10 8.32 -5.90
N GLY A 183 15.23 7.25 -5.12
CA GLY A 183 14.53 6.01 -5.37
C GLY A 183 14.23 5.23 -4.10
N ARG A 184 13.38 4.24 -4.26
CA ARG A 184 13.04 3.24 -3.25
C ARG A 184 13.14 1.85 -3.86
N ALA A 185 13.64 0.92 -3.06
CA ALA A 185 13.62 -0.49 -3.41
C ALA A 185 13.03 -1.29 -2.24
N ARG A 186 12.19 -2.24 -2.56
CA ARG A 186 11.61 -3.20 -1.62
C ARG A 186 11.70 -4.58 -2.21
N PHE A 187 12.16 -5.51 -1.39
CA PHE A 187 12.17 -6.93 -1.70
C PHE A 187 11.61 -7.68 -0.49
N ALA A 188 10.63 -8.54 -0.71
CA ALA A 188 10.02 -9.30 0.36
C ALA A 188 9.87 -10.78 -0.01
N SER A 189 10.05 -11.64 0.99
CA SER A 189 9.71 -13.04 0.94
C SER A 189 8.64 -13.31 2.00
N HIS A 190 7.57 -13.97 1.60
CA HIS A 190 6.45 -14.34 2.44
C HIS A 190 6.38 -15.86 2.54
N TRP A 191 6.23 -16.38 3.72
CA TRP A 191 5.98 -17.79 4.01
C TRP A 191 4.65 -17.91 4.72
N GLY A 192 3.69 -18.52 4.07
CA GLY A 192 2.34 -18.65 4.59
C GLY A 192 1.92 -20.10 4.79
N ARG A 193 1.00 -20.31 5.73
CA ARG A 193 0.32 -21.56 5.98
C ARG A 193 -1.18 -21.29 6.05
N ASN A 194 -1.93 -21.93 5.16
CA ASN A 194 -3.38 -21.81 5.16
C ASN A 194 -4.00 -22.60 6.31
N HIS A 195 -5.02 -22.05 6.97
CA HIS A 195 -5.75 -22.72 8.06
C HIS A 195 -6.60 -23.85 7.52
N ALA A 196 -7.32 -23.65 6.43
CA ALA A 196 -8.05 -24.70 5.73
C ALA A 196 -7.12 -25.46 4.79
N GLY A 197 -7.10 -26.78 4.89
CA GLY A 197 -6.28 -27.64 4.03
C GLY A 197 -4.79 -27.67 4.31
N GLY A 198 -4.27 -26.82 5.23
CA GLY A 198 -2.89 -26.85 5.70
C GLY A 198 -1.80 -26.59 4.66
N GLY A 199 -2.16 -26.13 3.47
CA GLY A 199 -1.22 -25.83 2.39
C GLY A 199 -0.20 -24.76 2.79
N GLN A 200 1.06 -24.98 2.47
CA GLN A 200 2.15 -24.01 2.68
C GLN A 200 2.51 -23.33 1.36
N TRP A 201 2.69 -22.03 1.40
CA TRP A 201 3.01 -21.27 0.21
C TRP A 201 4.14 -20.28 0.46
N ARG A 202 4.82 -19.93 -0.62
CA ARG A 202 5.84 -18.87 -0.64
C ARG A 202 5.47 -17.86 -1.71
N LEU A 203 5.70 -16.58 -1.38
CA LEU A 203 5.50 -15.50 -2.33
C LEU A 203 6.68 -14.56 -2.26
N TYR A 204 7.20 -14.16 -3.41
CA TYR A 204 8.22 -13.13 -3.54
C TYR A 204 7.61 -11.87 -4.13
N GLU A 205 7.93 -10.74 -3.52
CA GLU A 205 7.47 -9.42 -3.96
C GLU A 205 8.69 -8.51 -4.16
N SER A 206 8.68 -7.74 -5.26
CA SER A 206 9.62 -6.66 -5.50
C SER A 206 8.89 -5.40 -5.89
N ALA A 207 9.36 -4.24 -5.41
CA ALA A 207 8.87 -2.94 -5.82
C ALA A 207 10.04 -1.97 -5.94
N LEU A 208 10.13 -1.28 -7.07
CA LEU A 208 11.12 -0.26 -7.34
C LEU A 208 10.41 1.05 -7.68
N SER A 209 10.83 2.15 -7.05
CA SER A 209 10.28 3.47 -7.34
C SER A 209 11.40 4.44 -7.65
N GLY A 210 11.16 5.33 -8.61
CA GLY A 210 12.05 6.41 -8.97
C GLY A 210 11.30 7.74 -8.97
N PHE A 211 11.97 8.80 -8.50
CA PHE A 211 11.42 10.14 -8.42
C PHE A 211 12.34 11.11 -9.14
N ILE A 212 11.79 11.86 -10.09
CA ILE A 212 12.52 12.80 -10.95
C ILE A 212 11.88 14.16 -10.76
N GLY A 213 12.59 15.05 -10.06
CA GLY A 213 12.18 16.45 -9.94
C GLY A 213 12.31 17.15 -11.31
N LEU A 214 11.24 17.83 -11.72
CA LEU A 214 11.21 18.58 -12.95
C LEU A 214 11.45 20.06 -12.67
N PRO A 215 12.05 20.82 -13.62
CA PRO A 215 12.23 22.25 -13.47
C PRO A 215 10.89 22.95 -13.19
N THR A 216 10.88 23.88 -12.25
CA THR A 216 9.68 24.62 -11.90
C THR A 216 9.92 26.12 -11.92
N SER A 217 8.88 26.88 -12.27
CA SER A 217 8.84 28.32 -11.97
C SER A 217 8.04 28.50 -10.68
N GLN A 218 8.65 29.12 -9.66
CA GLN A 218 7.98 29.37 -8.38
C GLN A 218 6.72 30.27 -8.52
N ARG A 219 6.51 30.87 -9.68
CA ARG A 219 5.30 31.66 -9.94
C ARG A 219 4.03 30.82 -9.95
N TRP A 220 4.10 29.57 -10.45
CA TRP A 220 2.92 28.71 -10.58
C TRP A 220 3.03 27.36 -9.90
N ALA A 221 4.23 26.84 -9.67
CA ALA A 221 4.47 25.57 -9.02
C ALA A 221 5.62 25.65 -8.00
N ARG A 222 5.42 25.09 -6.84
CA ARG A 222 6.47 24.90 -5.82
C ARG A 222 7.29 23.64 -6.05
N GLN A 223 6.63 22.60 -6.61
CA GLN A 223 7.28 21.33 -6.92
C GLN A 223 6.58 20.66 -8.09
N GLN A 224 7.36 20.02 -8.95
CA GLN A 224 6.90 19.10 -9.99
C GLN A 224 7.76 17.85 -9.94
N VAL A 225 7.13 16.68 -9.99
CA VAL A 225 7.82 15.39 -9.91
C VAL A 225 7.18 14.40 -10.86
N LEU A 226 8.01 13.71 -11.63
CA LEU A 226 7.64 12.46 -12.28
C LEU A 226 8.01 11.30 -11.34
N ALA A 227 7.01 10.58 -10.87
CA ALA A 227 7.16 9.42 -10.00
C ALA A 227 6.82 8.15 -10.77
N LEU A 228 7.72 7.18 -10.78
CA LEU A 228 7.60 5.92 -11.49
C LEU A 228 7.68 4.76 -10.50
N ASN A 229 6.89 3.72 -10.71
CA ASN A 229 6.94 2.51 -9.92
C ASN A 229 6.85 1.27 -10.82
N LEU A 230 7.63 0.26 -10.47
CA LEU A 230 7.55 -1.10 -10.98
C LEU A 230 7.28 -2.03 -9.81
N HIS A 231 6.33 -2.93 -9.98
CA HIS A 231 5.99 -3.96 -9.00
C HIS A 231 5.89 -5.32 -9.66
N ALA A 232 6.43 -6.33 -8.99
CA ALA A 232 6.34 -7.73 -9.41
C ALA A 232 6.08 -8.62 -8.20
N THR A 233 5.27 -9.66 -8.39
CA THR A 233 4.98 -10.67 -7.38
C THR A 233 4.91 -12.03 -8.05
N VAL A 234 5.45 -13.07 -7.39
CA VAL A 234 5.38 -14.45 -7.86
C VAL A 234 5.17 -15.42 -6.70
N THR A 235 4.37 -16.45 -6.92
CA THR A 235 4.10 -17.54 -5.98
C THR A 235 4.65 -18.86 -6.54
N PRO A 236 5.94 -19.16 -6.39
CA PRO A 236 6.57 -20.31 -7.05
C PRO A 236 6.12 -21.68 -6.51
N THR A 237 5.49 -21.72 -5.35
CA THR A 237 4.96 -22.94 -4.76
C THR A 237 3.57 -23.31 -5.26
N TRP A 238 2.93 -22.41 -5.99
CA TRP A 238 1.59 -22.68 -6.51
C TRP A 238 1.61 -23.83 -7.50
N ASP A 239 0.91 -24.90 -7.16
CA ASP A 239 0.66 -26.02 -8.04
C ASP A 239 -0.61 -25.76 -8.84
N SER A 240 -0.44 -25.43 -10.10
CA SER A 240 -1.55 -25.11 -11.01
C SER A 240 -2.46 -26.32 -11.35
N PHE A 241 -1.98 -27.56 -11.13
CA PHE A 241 -2.78 -28.76 -11.36
C PHE A 241 -3.70 -29.10 -10.19
N THR A 242 -3.15 -29.02 -8.96
CA THR A 242 -3.90 -29.36 -7.75
C THR A 242 -4.48 -28.15 -7.05
N GLU A 243 -4.18 -26.94 -7.53
CA GLU A 243 -4.58 -25.67 -6.91
C GLU A 243 -4.12 -25.56 -5.46
N GLN A 244 -3.07 -26.29 -5.08
CA GLN A 244 -2.51 -26.34 -3.75
C GLN A 244 -1.31 -25.39 -3.59
N ASN A 245 -0.90 -25.18 -2.35
CA ASN A 245 0.30 -24.40 -1.96
C ASN A 245 0.28 -22.95 -2.52
N ARG A 246 -0.91 -22.38 -2.60
CA ARG A 246 -1.14 -21.00 -3.01
C ARG A 246 -1.67 -20.14 -1.84
N PRO A 247 -1.36 -18.84 -1.80
CA PRO A 247 -1.98 -17.94 -0.82
C PRO A 247 -3.47 -17.77 -1.12
N PRO A 248 -4.28 -17.38 -0.13
CA PRO A 248 -5.58 -16.79 -0.39
C PRO A 248 -5.43 -15.55 -1.29
N GLU A 249 -6.46 -15.24 -2.09
CA GLU A 249 -6.41 -14.14 -3.07
C GLU A 249 -5.99 -12.79 -2.47
N TYR A 250 -6.45 -12.50 -1.23
CA TYR A 250 -6.16 -11.25 -0.53
C TYR A 250 -4.71 -11.15 -0.01
N LEU A 251 -3.93 -12.22 -0.08
CA LEU A 251 -2.50 -12.28 0.28
C LEU A 251 -1.58 -12.55 -0.93
N GLY A 252 -2.13 -12.93 -2.08
CA GLY A 252 -1.39 -13.38 -3.25
C GLY A 252 -1.03 -12.31 -4.27
N ALA A 253 -0.59 -12.77 -5.45
CA ALA A 253 -0.22 -11.93 -6.58
C ALA A 253 -1.48 -11.37 -7.27
N ARG A 254 -1.90 -10.18 -6.83
CA ARG A 254 -3.17 -9.55 -7.22
C ARG A 254 -2.99 -8.15 -7.76
N LEU A 255 -3.90 -7.73 -8.64
CA LEU A 255 -4.01 -6.39 -9.17
C LEU A 255 -5.46 -5.88 -9.05
N GLY A 256 -5.58 -4.57 -9.00
CA GLY A 256 -6.80 -3.83 -8.71
C GLY A 256 -6.83 -3.30 -7.27
N GLY A 257 -7.50 -2.18 -7.06
CA GLY A 257 -7.68 -1.54 -5.76
C GLY A 257 -6.83 -0.29 -5.55
N LEU A 258 -6.42 -0.04 -4.31
CA LEU A 258 -5.91 1.26 -3.86
C LEU A 258 -4.53 1.64 -4.41
N MET A 259 -3.73 0.67 -4.83
CA MET A 259 -2.30 0.90 -5.09
C MET A 259 -1.88 0.61 -6.54
N ARG A 260 -2.55 -0.30 -7.23
CA ARG A 260 -2.17 -0.78 -8.57
C ARG A 260 -3.42 -1.03 -9.38
N LEU A 261 -3.45 -0.61 -10.64
CA LEU A 261 -4.65 -0.64 -11.48
C LEU A 261 -5.87 -0.04 -10.75
N ARG A 262 -5.71 1.20 -10.30
CA ARG A 262 -6.62 1.90 -9.36
C ARG A 262 -8.05 2.10 -9.89
N GLY A 263 -8.28 1.96 -11.18
CA GLY A 263 -9.62 1.98 -11.78
C GLY A 263 -10.35 0.64 -11.74
N TYR A 264 -9.74 -0.42 -11.17
CA TYR A 264 -10.36 -1.72 -10.97
C TYR A 264 -10.58 -1.99 -9.49
N ARG A 265 -11.60 -2.77 -9.15
CA ARG A 265 -11.86 -3.21 -7.77
C ARG A 265 -10.70 -3.97 -7.17
N GLY A 266 -10.64 -3.97 -5.85
CA GLY A 266 -9.63 -4.73 -5.11
C GLY A 266 -9.63 -6.20 -5.49
N SER A 267 -8.44 -6.73 -5.81
CA SER A 267 -8.24 -8.12 -6.24
C SER A 267 -9.07 -8.52 -7.47
N ARG A 268 -9.33 -7.58 -8.41
CA ARG A 268 -10.02 -7.89 -9.66
C ARG A 268 -9.29 -8.96 -10.45
N PHE A 269 -7.97 -8.91 -10.46
CA PHE A 269 -7.09 -9.89 -11.08
C PHE A 269 -6.26 -10.60 -10.02
N TYR A 270 -6.11 -11.91 -10.14
CA TYR A 270 -5.35 -12.74 -9.22
C TYR A 270 -4.87 -14.01 -9.91
N ASP A 271 -3.57 -14.27 -9.86
CA ASP A 271 -2.94 -15.45 -10.47
C ASP A 271 -1.63 -15.78 -9.73
N GLN A 272 -0.85 -16.73 -10.24
CA GLN A 272 0.44 -17.14 -9.69
C GLN A 272 1.45 -15.99 -9.65
N SER A 273 1.41 -15.11 -10.63
CA SER A 273 2.31 -13.96 -10.73
C SER A 273 1.58 -12.70 -11.16
N SER A 274 2.16 -11.54 -10.82
CA SER A 274 1.67 -10.23 -11.25
C SER A 274 2.82 -9.29 -11.55
N TRP A 275 2.56 -8.38 -12.50
CA TRP A 275 3.47 -7.32 -12.91
C TRP A 275 2.69 -6.03 -13.09
N ALA A 276 3.22 -4.91 -12.57
CA ALA A 276 2.56 -3.64 -12.70
C ALA A 276 3.55 -2.48 -12.80
N TYR A 277 3.17 -1.49 -13.61
CA TYR A 277 3.80 -0.18 -13.70
C TYR A 277 2.83 0.88 -13.22
N SER A 278 3.36 1.92 -12.58
CA SER A 278 2.63 3.15 -12.29
C SER A 278 3.49 4.34 -12.65
N ALA A 279 2.91 5.33 -13.30
CA ALA A 279 3.53 6.62 -13.57
C ALA A 279 2.61 7.72 -13.06
N GLU A 280 3.17 8.64 -12.25
CA GLU A 280 2.44 9.78 -11.72
C GLU A 280 3.21 11.07 -11.98
N TYR A 281 2.55 12.05 -12.58
CA TYR A 281 3.00 13.43 -12.55
C TYR A 281 2.38 14.12 -11.34
N ARG A 282 3.20 14.61 -10.43
CA ARG A 282 2.81 15.24 -9.16
C ARG A 282 3.17 16.71 -9.16
N LEU A 283 2.21 17.57 -8.84
CA LEU A 283 2.33 19.03 -8.87
C LEU A 283 1.90 19.62 -7.53
N ILE A 284 2.79 20.35 -6.85
CA ILE A 284 2.43 21.24 -5.74
C ILE A 284 2.35 22.65 -6.32
N PRO A 285 1.14 23.24 -6.51
CA PRO A 285 1.01 24.56 -7.06
C PRO A 285 1.54 25.64 -6.11
N ALA A 286 1.93 26.78 -6.64
CA ALA A 286 2.32 27.93 -5.81
C ALA A 286 1.14 28.48 -5.02
N TRP A 287 -0.07 28.39 -5.58
CA TRP A 287 -1.31 28.76 -4.94
C TRP A 287 -1.76 27.68 -3.92
N GLN A 288 -1.88 28.09 -2.66
CA GLN A 288 -2.17 27.18 -1.54
C GLN A 288 -3.33 27.72 -0.67
N PRO A 289 -4.58 27.78 -1.19
CA PRO A 289 -5.70 28.38 -0.48
C PRO A 289 -6.13 27.58 0.76
N LEU A 290 -6.00 26.27 0.71
CA LEU A 290 -6.43 25.39 1.80
C LEU A 290 -5.72 25.71 3.13
N ALA A 291 -4.45 26.15 3.07
CA ALA A 291 -3.72 26.57 4.26
C ALA A 291 -4.44 27.69 5.03
N LYS A 292 -5.01 28.67 4.32
CA LYS A 292 -5.76 29.77 4.96
C LYS A 292 -7.08 29.30 5.58
N VAL A 293 -7.84 28.51 4.82
CA VAL A 293 -9.18 28.05 5.24
C VAL A 293 -9.06 27.11 6.45
N PHE A 294 -8.18 26.12 6.38
CA PHE A 294 -8.05 25.13 7.45
C PHE A 294 -7.38 25.69 8.71
N ASN A 295 -6.44 26.65 8.57
CA ASN A 295 -5.86 27.31 9.75
C ASN A 295 -6.93 28.08 10.54
N GLN A 296 -7.95 28.67 9.89
CA GLN A 296 -9.08 29.32 10.58
C GLN A 296 -9.92 28.31 11.36
N LEU A 297 -9.96 27.06 10.93
CA LEU A 297 -10.64 25.95 11.60
C LEU A 297 -9.76 25.23 12.63
N GLY A 298 -8.54 25.74 12.89
CA GLY A 298 -7.60 25.13 13.84
C GLY A 298 -6.80 23.95 13.29
N TYR A 299 -6.90 23.65 12.00
CA TYR A 299 -6.14 22.55 11.37
C TYR A 299 -4.95 23.06 10.57
N ARG A 300 -3.81 22.38 10.69
CA ARG A 300 -2.59 22.72 9.98
C ARG A 300 -2.49 21.97 8.64
N VAL A 301 -2.73 22.70 7.54
CA VAL A 301 -2.60 22.19 6.16
C VAL A 301 -1.52 22.98 5.42
N PRO A 302 -0.25 22.57 5.49
CA PRO A 302 0.87 23.33 4.90
C PRO A 302 0.88 23.31 3.37
N TRP A 303 0.34 22.25 2.74
CA TRP A 303 0.27 22.13 1.29
C TRP A 303 -0.76 21.12 0.81
N TRP A 304 -1.14 21.27 -0.44
CA TRP A 304 -1.88 20.29 -1.22
C TRP A 304 -1.17 20.06 -2.55
N GLN A 305 -1.40 18.90 -3.15
CA GLN A 305 -0.74 18.44 -4.36
C GLN A 305 -1.78 17.82 -5.30
N LEU A 306 -1.65 18.10 -6.59
CA LEU A 306 -2.35 17.40 -7.66
C LEU A 306 -1.48 16.27 -8.19
N ALA A 307 -2.11 15.19 -8.65
CA ALA A 307 -1.46 14.15 -9.40
C ALA A 307 -2.31 13.74 -10.60
N VAL A 308 -1.64 13.45 -11.71
CA VAL A 308 -2.23 12.74 -12.86
C VAL A 308 -1.45 11.45 -13.00
N PHE A 309 -2.14 10.34 -13.23
CA PHE A 309 -1.48 9.04 -13.22
C PHE A 309 -2.03 8.06 -14.26
N THR A 310 -1.19 7.09 -14.58
CA THR A 310 -1.57 5.89 -15.30
C THR A 310 -0.96 4.67 -14.63
N ASP A 311 -1.75 3.59 -14.57
CA ASP A 311 -1.27 2.28 -14.12
C ASP A 311 -1.45 1.27 -15.26
N LEU A 312 -0.47 0.40 -15.44
CA LEU A 312 -0.50 -0.73 -16.37
C LEU A 312 -0.18 -2.00 -15.57
N GLY A 313 -0.83 -3.11 -15.89
CA GLY A 313 -0.51 -4.36 -15.19
C GLY A 313 -1.16 -5.58 -15.81
N ARG A 314 -0.59 -6.74 -15.47
CA ARG A 314 -1.05 -8.06 -15.88
C ARG A 314 -0.78 -9.07 -14.77
N VAL A 315 -1.68 -10.03 -14.62
CA VAL A 315 -1.43 -11.29 -13.90
C VAL A 315 -1.20 -12.42 -14.91
N ALA A 316 -0.44 -13.43 -14.52
CA ALA A 316 -0.14 -14.57 -15.40
C ALA A 316 0.08 -15.85 -14.56
N PRO A 317 -0.17 -17.04 -15.14
CA PRO A 317 0.05 -18.33 -14.48
C PRO A 317 1.54 -18.66 -14.29
N HIS A 318 2.42 -17.92 -14.97
CA HIS A 318 3.87 -18.08 -14.86
C HIS A 318 4.56 -16.72 -14.79
N PHE A 319 5.76 -16.68 -14.24
CA PHE A 319 6.59 -15.48 -14.26
C PHE A 319 7.36 -15.39 -15.59
N ASP A 320 6.75 -14.78 -16.60
CA ASP A 320 7.33 -14.55 -17.92
C ASP A 320 7.20 -13.06 -18.28
N ILE A 321 8.36 -12.40 -18.44
CA ILE A 321 8.41 -10.97 -18.76
C ILE A 321 7.76 -10.69 -20.13
N SER A 322 7.91 -11.58 -21.10
CA SER A 322 7.31 -11.40 -22.43
C SER A 322 5.78 -11.50 -22.40
N GLU A 323 5.25 -12.38 -21.57
CA GLU A 323 3.81 -12.52 -21.35
C GLU A 323 3.22 -11.31 -20.62
N PHE A 324 3.91 -10.79 -19.61
CA PHE A 324 3.43 -9.63 -18.88
C PHE A 324 3.22 -8.39 -19.75
N HIS A 325 3.96 -8.23 -20.83
CA HIS A 325 3.82 -7.09 -21.75
C HIS A 325 2.79 -7.28 -22.85
N ARG A 326 2.09 -8.42 -22.89
CA ARG A 326 0.97 -8.64 -23.81
C ARG A 326 -0.33 -8.25 -23.12
N ASP A 327 -1.19 -7.49 -23.81
CA ASP A 327 -2.55 -7.16 -23.37
C ASP A 327 -2.65 -6.69 -21.91
N MET A 328 -1.74 -5.80 -21.50
CA MET A 328 -1.78 -5.21 -20.17
C MET A 328 -3.09 -4.46 -19.94
N ARG A 329 -3.70 -4.65 -18.79
CA ARG A 329 -4.80 -3.81 -18.33
C ARG A 329 -4.27 -2.45 -17.93
N SER A 330 -5.05 -1.41 -18.22
CA SER A 330 -4.66 -0.02 -17.98
C SER A 330 -5.70 0.73 -17.17
N THR A 331 -5.25 1.70 -16.40
CA THR A 331 -6.08 2.69 -15.75
C THR A 331 -5.45 4.06 -15.89
N ALA A 332 -6.28 5.09 -15.91
CA ALA A 332 -5.83 6.46 -15.85
C ALA A 332 -6.66 7.24 -14.82
N GLY A 333 -6.11 8.31 -14.28
CA GLY A 333 -6.82 9.08 -13.30
C GLY A 333 -6.11 10.33 -12.83
N MET A 334 -6.78 11.03 -11.93
CA MET A 334 -6.26 12.21 -11.25
C MET A 334 -6.45 12.08 -9.75
N GLY A 335 -5.63 12.75 -8.99
CA GLY A 335 -5.70 12.68 -7.53
C GLY A 335 -5.35 13.99 -6.86
N LEU A 336 -5.98 14.17 -5.70
CA LEU A 336 -5.69 15.25 -4.76
C LEU A 336 -4.97 14.65 -3.55
N ARG A 337 -3.90 15.30 -3.12
CA ARG A 337 -3.17 14.98 -1.90
C ARG A 337 -3.22 16.19 -0.98
N ILE A 338 -3.57 15.98 0.27
CA ILE A 338 -3.65 17.03 1.29
C ILE A 338 -2.84 16.57 2.49
N LEU A 339 -1.84 17.34 2.88
CA LEU A 339 -1.20 17.11 4.15
C LEU A 339 -1.94 17.87 5.24
N ALA A 340 -2.55 17.14 6.16
CA ALA A 340 -3.27 17.68 7.30
C ALA A 340 -2.73 17.06 8.60
N GLU A 341 -2.31 17.90 9.55
CA GLU A 341 -1.77 17.47 10.86
C GLU A 341 -0.66 16.39 10.76
N GLY A 342 0.12 16.42 9.70
CA GLY A 342 1.17 15.42 9.45
C GLY A 342 0.72 14.12 8.78
N LEU A 343 -0.57 13.98 8.50
CA LEU A 343 -1.15 12.88 7.72
C LEU A 343 -1.33 13.31 6.27
N LEU A 344 -0.88 12.49 5.35
CA LEU A 344 -1.11 12.71 3.92
C LEU A 344 -2.39 11.99 3.51
N ILE A 345 -3.45 12.75 3.33
CA ILE A 345 -4.74 12.25 2.80
C ILE A 345 -4.66 12.26 1.28
N ARG A 346 -4.97 11.15 0.66
CA ARG A 346 -5.00 10.95 -0.79
C ARG A 346 -6.42 10.64 -1.25
N ILE A 347 -6.89 11.35 -2.25
CA ILE A 347 -8.16 11.13 -2.94
C ILE A 347 -7.85 10.94 -4.41
N ASP A 348 -8.05 9.74 -4.95
CA ASP A 348 -7.83 9.41 -6.35
C ASP A 348 -9.16 9.13 -7.06
N PHE A 349 -9.33 9.72 -8.24
CA PHE A 349 -10.38 9.43 -9.19
C PHE A 349 -9.75 8.65 -10.35
N ALA A 350 -10.08 7.39 -10.48
CA ALA A 350 -9.49 6.49 -11.45
C ALA A 350 -10.56 5.88 -12.36
N ARG A 351 -10.18 5.62 -13.62
CA ARG A 351 -11.05 4.97 -14.60
C ARG A 351 -10.30 3.84 -15.29
N SER A 352 -11.01 2.75 -15.50
CA SER A 352 -10.62 1.62 -16.34
C SER A 352 -11.64 1.39 -17.46
N ASN A 353 -11.46 0.35 -18.22
CA ASN A 353 -12.49 -0.09 -19.19
C ASN A 353 -13.68 -0.82 -18.54
N GLU A 354 -13.59 -1.20 -17.27
CA GLU A 354 -14.68 -1.88 -16.53
C GLU A 354 -15.48 -0.91 -15.67
N GLU A 355 -14.80 -0.02 -14.94
CA GLU A 355 -15.47 0.86 -13.97
C GLU A 355 -14.69 2.15 -13.70
N SER A 356 -15.32 3.06 -12.94
CA SER A 356 -14.70 4.24 -12.36
C SER A 356 -14.68 4.09 -10.84
N ALA A 357 -13.59 4.51 -10.21
CA ALA A 357 -13.40 4.40 -8.77
C ALA A 357 -12.99 5.73 -8.15
N THR A 358 -13.54 6.03 -6.98
CA THR A 358 -13.05 7.09 -6.08
C THR A 358 -12.42 6.41 -4.88
N LEU A 359 -11.14 6.66 -4.65
CA LEU A 359 -10.32 5.99 -3.64
C LEU A 359 -9.82 7.02 -2.63
N VAL A 360 -10.09 6.79 -1.34
CA VAL A 360 -9.59 7.64 -0.26
C VAL A 360 -8.65 6.82 0.60
N THR A 361 -7.42 7.30 0.79
CA THR A 361 -6.39 6.60 1.57
C THR A 361 -5.49 7.57 2.32
N ILE A 362 -4.70 7.03 3.23
CA ILE A 362 -3.61 7.74 3.91
C ILE A 362 -2.28 7.26 3.32
N ASP A 363 -1.32 8.20 3.14
CA ASP A 363 0.01 8.01 2.57
C ASP A 363 0.05 8.02 1.02
N GLN A 364 1.25 8.04 0.44
CA GLN A 364 1.47 7.99 -1.01
C GLN A 364 1.21 6.59 -1.58
N THR A 365 1.04 6.52 -2.89
CA THR A 365 0.83 5.25 -3.61
C THR A 365 2.07 4.35 -3.51
N PHE A 366 3.28 4.94 -3.60
CA PHE A 366 4.59 4.27 -3.55
C PHE A 366 5.71 5.25 -3.19
#